data_93abc7be5081f47a07012e42a47f5b03
#
_entry.id   93abc7be5081f47a07012e42a47f5b03
#
_cell.length_a   1.000
_cell.length_b   1.000
_cell.length_c   1.000
_cell.angle_alpha   90.00
_cell.angle_beta   90.00
_cell.angle_gamma   90.00
#
_symmetry.space_group_name_H-M   'P 1'
#
loop_
_entity.id
_entity.type
_entity.pdbx_description
1 polymer ?
#
loop_
_entity_poly.entity_id
_entity_poly.type
_entity_poly.pdbx_seq_one_letter_code
_entity_poly.pdbx_strand_id
1 'polypeptide(L)'
;GSYIGYYSLFFNNIKNVYAFEPNERTFKILKKNVQINNFNIKIHNFACSSLKTKRKIWYIDENKMGGSSIDMNYDPEIFKYKKQNIKFETVNLNKLDNILCLKNKNILMKVDVERHELNALRGAEKLTRNNKITMQIEIHDNLKARVFNYLRRNNFYLINSIGQDYYFKNY
;
A
#
# COMPACT_ATOMS: atom_id res chain seq x y z
N GLY A 1 -1.75 0.45 1.90
CA GLY A 1 -1.68 1.42 3.00
C GLY A 1 -1.23 0.79 4.32
N SER A 2 -0.69 1.62 5.16
CA SER A 2 -0.28 1.15 6.49
C SER A 2 -1.41 1.24 7.51
N TYR A 3 -2.49 1.92 7.14
CA TYR A 3 -3.62 2.19 8.02
C TYR A 3 -3.13 2.78 9.36
N ILE A 4 -3.60 2.27 10.49
CA ILE A 4 -3.17 2.71 11.83
C ILE A 4 -1.84 2.10 12.29
N GLY A 5 -1.18 1.31 11.42
CA GLY A 5 0.15 0.75 11.66
C GLY A 5 0.20 -0.68 12.15
N TYR A 6 -0.88 -1.45 12.11
CA TYR A 6 -0.94 -2.80 12.68
C TYR A 6 0.27 -3.67 12.28
N TYR A 7 0.51 -3.86 10.99
CA TYR A 7 1.66 -4.63 10.52
C TYR A 7 3.01 -3.96 10.83
N SER A 8 3.09 -2.63 10.67
CA SER A 8 4.33 -1.91 10.91
C SER A 8 4.78 -1.98 12.38
N LEU A 9 3.81 -1.95 13.30
CA LEU A 9 4.06 -2.08 14.74
C LEU A 9 4.44 -3.52 15.11
N PHE A 10 3.79 -4.51 14.49
CA PHE A 10 4.12 -5.93 14.70
C PHE A 10 5.57 -6.25 14.33
N PHE A 11 6.08 -5.65 13.25
CA PHE A 11 7.45 -5.85 12.77
C PHE A 11 8.47 -4.84 13.33
N ASN A 12 8.19 -4.20 14.47
CA ASN A 12 9.09 -3.19 15.06
C ASN A 12 10.52 -3.69 15.37
N ASN A 13 10.70 -4.99 15.58
CA ASN A 13 11.99 -5.61 15.82
C ASN A 13 12.89 -5.70 14.58
N ILE A 14 12.36 -5.39 13.41
CA ILE A 14 13.13 -5.31 12.16
C ILE A 14 13.89 -3.98 12.13
N LYS A 15 15.17 -4.01 11.76
CA LYS A 15 16.08 -2.86 11.80
C LYS A 15 15.56 -1.60 11.09
N ASN A 16 14.84 -1.77 9.97
CA ASN A 16 14.31 -0.65 9.19
C ASN A 16 12.89 -0.97 8.77
N VAL A 17 11.93 -0.29 9.38
CA VAL A 17 10.51 -0.39 9.02
C VAL A 17 10.08 0.93 8.39
N TYR A 18 9.36 0.84 7.27
CA TYR A 18 8.78 1.98 6.55
C TYR A 18 7.27 1.77 6.44
N ALA A 19 6.50 2.81 6.73
CA ALA A 19 5.05 2.79 6.65
C ALA A 19 4.53 3.98 5.84
N PHE A 20 3.56 3.72 4.96
CA PHE A 20 3.00 4.69 4.02
C PHE A 20 1.49 4.73 4.17
N GLU A 21 0.94 5.88 4.54
CA GLU A 21 -0.49 6.08 4.72
C GLU A 21 -0.92 7.42 4.13
N PRO A 22 -1.78 7.44 3.08
CA PRO A 22 -2.16 8.67 2.42
C PRO A 22 -3.17 9.51 3.18
N ASN A 23 -4.14 8.85 3.86
CA ASN A 23 -5.21 9.55 4.55
C ASN A 23 -4.68 10.30 5.77
N GLU A 24 -4.89 11.61 5.84
CA GLU A 24 -4.31 12.48 6.88
C GLU A 24 -4.77 12.10 8.28
N ARG A 25 -6.05 11.76 8.45
CA ARG A 25 -6.59 11.38 9.76
C ARG A 25 -6.01 10.06 10.24
N THR A 26 -5.98 9.05 9.36
CA THR A 26 -5.39 7.73 9.64
C THR A 26 -3.89 7.85 9.91
N PHE A 27 -3.19 8.70 9.14
CA PHE A 27 -1.78 8.98 9.35
C PHE A 27 -1.49 9.60 10.72
N LYS A 28 -2.34 10.49 11.23
CA LYS A 28 -2.19 11.04 12.59
C LYS A 28 -2.30 9.94 13.65
N ILE A 29 -3.21 8.97 13.46
CA ILE A 29 -3.34 7.82 14.37
C ILE A 29 -2.10 6.94 14.28
N LEU A 30 -1.64 6.59 13.06
CA LEU A 30 -0.38 5.87 12.84
C LEU A 30 0.79 6.54 13.57
N LYS A 31 0.96 7.85 13.39
CA LYS A 31 2.01 8.63 14.04
C LYS A 31 1.93 8.53 15.56
N LYS A 32 0.74 8.68 16.13
CA LYS A 32 0.50 8.54 17.57
C LYS A 32 0.85 7.14 18.08
N ASN A 33 0.44 6.10 17.36
CA ASN A 33 0.75 4.72 17.71
C ASN A 33 2.26 4.44 17.71
N VAL A 34 2.99 4.95 16.71
CA VAL A 34 4.45 4.83 16.65
C VAL A 34 5.11 5.55 17.84
N GLN A 35 4.65 6.77 18.16
CA GLN A 35 5.21 7.57 19.27
C GLN A 35 4.95 6.94 20.65
N ILE A 36 3.72 6.49 20.93
CA ILE A 36 3.38 5.90 22.25
C ILE A 36 4.19 4.65 22.51
N ASN A 37 4.46 3.86 21.48
CA ASN A 37 5.22 2.61 21.60
C ASN A 37 6.74 2.81 21.49
N ASN A 38 7.22 4.03 21.26
CA ASN A 38 8.64 4.34 21.06
C ASN A 38 9.30 3.52 19.94
N PHE A 39 8.56 3.22 18.86
CA PHE A 39 9.07 2.40 17.77
C PHE A 39 9.84 3.23 16.73
N ASN A 40 10.95 2.70 16.25
CA ASN A 40 11.74 3.33 15.20
C ASN A 40 11.21 2.99 13.80
N ILE A 41 10.01 3.51 13.47
CA ILE A 41 9.34 3.33 12.20
C ILE A 41 9.36 4.64 11.43
N LYS A 42 9.84 4.60 10.19
CA LYS A 42 9.83 5.75 9.27
C LYS A 42 8.47 5.84 8.58
N ILE A 43 7.66 6.81 9.00
CA ILE A 43 6.29 6.99 8.50
C ILE A 43 6.23 8.10 7.45
N HIS A 44 5.42 7.88 6.41
CA HIS A 44 5.27 8.79 5.27
C HIS A 44 3.80 9.00 4.93
N ASN A 45 3.39 10.27 4.81
CA ASN A 45 2.02 10.65 4.47
C ASN A 45 1.87 10.87 2.96
N PHE A 46 1.78 9.80 2.21
CA PHE A 46 1.42 9.79 0.79
C PHE A 46 0.98 8.40 0.33
N ALA A 47 0.24 8.36 -0.79
CA ALA A 47 -0.11 7.12 -1.47
C ALA A 47 1.04 6.66 -2.39
N CYS A 48 1.42 5.38 -2.27
CA CYS A 48 2.38 4.76 -3.18
C CYS A 48 1.76 4.63 -4.58
N SER A 49 2.44 5.18 -5.60
CA SER A 49 1.91 5.24 -6.97
C SER A 49 3.04 5.31 -8.01
N SER A 50 2.68 5.18 -9.28
CA SER A 50 3.59 5.33 -10.42
C SER A 50 3.96 6.78 -10.77
N LEU A 51 3.28 7.76 -10.16
CA LEU A 51 3.46 9.19 -10.44
C LEU A 51 3.62 9.97 -9.13
N LYS A 52 4.34 11.10 -9.21
CA LYS A 52 4.35 12.13 -8.16
C LYS A 52 3.34 13.20 -8.52
N THR A 53 2.20 13.22 -7.83
CA THR A 53 1.09 14.13 -8.11
C THR A 53 0.16 14.21 -6.90
N LYS A 54 -0.99 14.90 -7.05
CA LYS A 54 -2.07 14.88 -6.07
C LYS A 54 -3.32 14.25 -6.68
N ARG A 55 -4.06 13.46 -5.90
CA ARG A 55 -5.32 12.83 -6.30
C ARG A 55 -6.31 12.85 -5.14
N LYS A 56 -7.60 12.72 -5.49
CA LYS A 56 -8.63 12.46 -4.49
C LYS A 56 -8.55 11.01 -4.05
N ILE A 57 -8.62 10.77 -2.75
CA ILE A 57 -8.92 9.47 -2.15
C ILE A 57 -10.34 9.52 -1.60
N TRP A 58 -11.10 8.48 -1.87
CA TRP A 58 -12.51 8.39 -1.53
C TRP A 58 -12.71 7.43 -0.37
N TYR A 59 -13.63 7.73 0.55
CA TYR A 59 -13.98 6.88 1.67
C TYR A 59 -15.48 7.05 2.02
N ILE A 60 -16.06 6.02 2.63
CA ILE A 60 -17.52 5.95 2.85
C ILE A 60 -17.93 6.67 4.14
N ASP A 61 -17.16 6.52 5.20
CA ASP A 61 -17.45 7.11 6.52
C ASP A 61 -16.15 7.39 7.28
N GLU A 62 -16.19 8.40 8.13
CA GLU A 62 -15.07 8.78 8.98
C GLU A 62 -14.65 7.65 9.96
N ASN A 63 -15.56 6.73 10.26
CA ASN A 63 -15.31 5.59 11.14
C ASN A 63 -14.87 4.31 10.40
N LYS A 64 -14.92 4.28 9.04
CA LYS A 64 -14.54 3.14 8.19
C LYS A 64 -13.45 3.54 7.19
N MET A 65 -12.34 4.06 7.68
CA MET A 65 -11.28 4.58 6.82
C MET A 65 -10.39 3.49 6.21
N GLY A 66 -10.54 2.23 6.62
CA GLY A 66 -9.76 1.10 6.09
C GLY A 66 -10.03 0.76 4.62
N GLY A 67 -11.19 1.16 4.06
CA GLY A 67 -11.57 0.92 2.66
C GLY A 67 -11.45 2.16 1.78
N SER A 68 -10.45 3.03 1.99
CA SER A 68 -10.28 4.26 1.21
C SER A 68 -9.57 3.98 -0.11
N SER A 69 -10.20 4.31 -1.26
CA SER A 69 -9.65 4.05 -2.60
C SER A 69 -9.37 5.33 -3.39
N ILE A 70 -8.29 5.31 -4.20
CA ILE A 70 -7.98 6.37 -5.18
C ILE A 70 -8.81 6.19 -6.45
N ASP A 71 -9.18 4.94 -6.78
CA ASP A 71 -9.89 4.58 -8.01
C ASP A 71 -11.38 4.29 -7.72
N MET A 72 -12.16 5.34 -7.57
CA MET A 72 -13.60 5.25 -7.29
C MET A 72 -14.37 4.38 -8.30
N ASN A 73 -13.96 4.38 -9.58
CA ASN A 73 -14.63 3.62 -10.64
C ASN A 73 -14.45 2.10 -10.56
N TYR A 74 -13.55 1.61 -9.71
CA TYR A 74 -13.24 0.18 -9.57
C TYR A 74 -13.70 -0.42 -8.24
N ASP A 75 -14.29 0.37 -7.35
CA ASP A 75 -14.76 -0.14 -6.06
C ASP A 75 -16.29 -0.31 -6.05
N PRO A 76 -16.80 -1.56 -6.24
CA PRO A 76 -18.23 -1.82 -6.18
C PRO A 76 -18.84 -1.55 -4.80
N GLU A 77 -18.06 -1.60 -3.74
CA GLU A 77 -18.56 -1.34 -2.39
C GLU A 77 -18.85 0.14 -2.19
N ILE A 78 -18.04 1.04 -2.73
CA ILE A 78 -18.31 2.47 -2.71
C ILE A 78 -19.64 2.79 -3.44
N PHE A 79 -19.96 2.05 -4.49
CA PHE A 79 -21.24 2.23 -5.22
C PHE A 79 -22.47 1.64 -4.50
N LYS A 80 -22.30 0.64 -3.63
CA LYS A 80 -23.40 0.06 -2.84
C LYS A 80 -23.92 1.02 -1.76
N TYR A 81 -23.08 1.93 -1.28
CA TYR A 81 -23.49 2.94 -0.32
C TYR A 81 -24.11 4.12 -1.07
N LYS A 82 -25.27 4.59 -0.56
CA LYS A 82 -25.98 5.77 -1.13
C LYS A 82 -24.96 6.92 -1.28
N LYS A 83 -24.93 7.58 -2.44
CA LYS A 83 -24.02 8.68 -2.81
C LYS A 83 -23.83 9.76 -1.72
N GLN A 84 -24.76 9.88 -0.78
CA GLN A 84 -24.77 10.87 0.29
C GLN A 84 -23.68 10.69 1.37
N ASN A 85 -23.07 9.49 1.48
CA ASN A 85 -22.09 9.19 2.52
C ASN A 85 -20.64 9.06 1.99
N ILE A 86 -20.43 9.35 0.69
CA ILE A 86 -19.09 9.29 0.09
C ILE A 86 -18.39 10.63 0.32
N LYS A 87 -17.27 10.59 1.02
CA LYS A 87 -16.38 11.74 1.25
C LYS A 87 -15.10 11.56 0.44
N PHE A 88 -14.35 12.64 0.29
CA PHE A 88 -13.01 12.59 -0.30
C PHE A 88 -12.08 13.59 0.37
N GLU A 89 -10.81 13.31 0.28
CA GLU A 89 -9.74 14.29 0.57
C GLU A 89 -8.69 14.24 -0.55
N THR A 90 -7.90 15.30 -0.68
CA THR A 90 -6.80 15.34 -1.64
C THR A 90 -5.53 14.88 -0.96
N VAL A 91 -4.92 13.81 -1.49
CA VAL A 91 -3.68 13.24 -0.96
C VAL A 91 -2.53 13.38 -1.94
N ASN A 92 -1.31 13.40 -1.43
CA ASN A 92 -0.11 13.32 -2.24
C ASN A 92 0.10 11.87 -2.71
N LEU A 93 0.52 11.70 -3.96
CA LEU A 93 1.02 10.46 -4.52
C LEU A 93 2.53 10.57 -4.74
N ASN A 94 3.27 9.49 -4.51
CA ASN A 94 4.69 9.45 -4.83
C ASN A 94 5.13 8.03 -5.19
N LYS A 95 6.27 7.93 -5.89
CA LYS A 95 6.94 6.66 -6.17
C LYS A 95 7.76 6.23 -4.96
N LEU A 96 7.72 4.94 -4.62
CA LEU A 96 8.64 4.37 -3.63
C LEU A 96 10.10 4.54 -4.06
N ASP A 97 10.38 4.45 -5.35
CA ASP A 97 11.71 4.65 -5.93
C ASP A 97 12.31 6.04 -5.69
N ASN A 98 11.47 7.05 -5.39
CA ASN A 98 11.94 8.39 -5.03
C ASN A 98 12.36 8.51 -3.56
N ILE A 99 11.93 7.56 -2.72
CA ILE A 99 12.10 7.62 -1.26
C ILE A 99 13.07 6.54 -0.78
N LEU A 100 13.01 5.35 -1.38
CA LEU A 100 13.75 4.18 -0.94
C LEU A 100 14.83 3.79 -1.96
N CYS A 101 16.04 4.35 -1.78
CA CYS A 101 17.21 4.02 -2.62
C CYS A 101 17.96 2.80 -2.08
N LEU A 102 17.24 1.70 -1.80
CA LEU A 102 17.83 0.47 -1.25
C LEU A 102 18.34 -0.43 -2.37
N LYS A 103 19.51 -1.08 -2.12
CA LYS A 103 20.11 -2.06 -3.02
C LYS A 103 20.64 -3.25 -2.24
N ASN A 104 20.55 -4.45 -2.82
CA ASN A 104 21.07 -5.69 -2.26
C ASN A 104 20.54 -5.98 -0.84
N LYS A 105 19.26 -5.69 -0.61
CA LYS A 105 18.57 -5.96 0.67
C LYS A 105 17.56 -7.07 0.52
N ASN A 106 17.28 -7.75 1.65
CA ASN A 106 16.12 -8.61 1.79
C ASN A 106 14.99 -7.73 2.35
N ILE A 107 13.88 -7.65 1.62
CA ILE A 107 12.76 -6.78 1.97
C ILE A 107 11.48 -7.60 2.09
N LEU A 108 10.80 -7.49 3.22
CA LEU A 108 9.41 -7.91 3.37
C LEU A 108 8.51 -6.73 3.01
N MET A 109 7.58 -6.93 2.09
CA MET A 109 6.67 -5.89 1.62
C MET A 109 5.22 -6.35 1.76
N LYS A 110 4.39 -5.58 2.46
CA LYS A 110 2.93 -5.72 2.39
C LYS A 110 2.38 -4.62 1.49
N VAL A 111 1.57 -5.00 0.52
CA VAL A 111 0.87 -4.10 -0.40
C VAL A 111 -0.62 -4.32 -0.26
N ASP A 112 -1.31 -3.32 0.24
CA ASP A 112 -2.73 -3.29 0.47
C ASP A 112 -3.15 -1.82 0.31
N VAL A 113 -3.52 -1.47 -0.89
CA VAL A 113 -3.70 -0.07 -1.33
C VAL A 113 -5.03 0.12 -2.07
N GLU A 114 -5.99 -0.77 -1.76
CA GLU A 114 -7.39 -0.63 -2.16
C GLU A 114 -7.54 -0.36 -3.66
N ARG A 115 -7.16 -1.36 -4.48
CA ARG A 115 -7.24 -1.39 -5.95
C ARG A 115 -6.22 -0.54 -6.69
N HIS A 116 -5.23 0.02 -6.01
CA HIS A 116 -4.16 0.82 -6.62
C HIS A 116 -2.81 0.05 -6.73
N GLU A 117 -2.84 -1.28 -6.55
CA GLU A 117 -1.66 -2.16 -6.44
C GLU A 117 -0.73 -2.06 -7.65
N LEU A 118 -1.30 -2.10 -8.86
CA LEU A 118 -0.49 -2.02 -10.09
C LEU A 118 0.30 -0.71 -10.20
N ASN A 119 -0.29 0.41 -9.77
CA ASN A 119 0.39 1.70 -9.77
C ASN A 119 1.43 1.79 -8.66
N ALA A 120 1.16 1.23 -7.48
CA ALA A 120 2.12 1.13 -6.39
C ALA A 120 3.35 0.32 -6.81
N LEU A 121 3.15 -0.85 -7.45
CA LEU A 121 4.22 -1.71 -7.96
C LEU A 121 5.05 -1.00 -9.04
N ARG A 122 4.43 -0.29 -9.99
CA ARG A 122 5.14 0.51 -11.00
C ARG A 122 5.98 1.62 -10.39
N GLY A 123 5.53 2.18 -9.26
CA GLY A 123 6.30 3.19 -8.51
C GLY A 123 7.44 2.62 -7.67
N ALA A 124 7.54 1.30 -7.58
CA ALA A 124 8.57 0.56 -6.85
C ALA A 124 9.47 -0.28 -7.77
N GLU A 125 9.51 -0.01 -9.07
CA GLU A 125 10.20 -0.86 -10.05
C GLU A 125 11.69 -0.99 -9.78
N LYS A 126 12.38 0.12 -9.49
CA LYS A 126 13.81 0.10 -9.16
C LYS A 126 14.07 -0.59 -7.82
N LEU A 127 13.22 -0.32 -6.83
CA LEU A 127 13.30 -0.95 -5.52
C LEU A 127 13.19 -2.48 -5.63
N THR A 128 12.19 -2.97 -6.37
CA THR A 128 11.97 -4.41 -6.53
C THR A 128 13.04 -5.09 -7.38
N ARG A 129 13.54 -4.44 -8.42
CA ARG A 129 14.59 -4.96 -9.29
C ARG A 129 15.95 -5.09 -8.59
N ASN A 130 16.26 -4.17 -7.67
CA ASN A 130 17.59 -4.09 -7.04
C ASN A 130 17.66 -4.85 -5.70
N ASN A 131 16.60 -5.52 -5.27
CA ASN A 131 16.53 -6.17 -3.96
C ASN A 131 15.83 -7.53 -4.04
N LYS A 132 16.08 -8.36 -3.05
CA LYS A 132 15.32 -9.60 -2.82
C LYS A 132 14.03 -9.26 -2.09
N ILE A 133 12.90 -9.47 -2.73
CA ILE A 133 11.59 -9.11 -2.21
C ILE A 133 10.80 -10.37 -1.89
N THR A 134 10.27 -10.45 -0.68
CA THR A 134 9.12 -11.28 -0.34
C THR A 134 7.93 -10.36 -0.13
N MET A 135 6.84 -10.58 -0.84
CA MET A 135 5.69 -9.67 -0.88
C MET A 135 4.40 -10.39 -0.50
N GLN A 136 3.63 -9.82 0.40
CA GLN A 136 2.19 -10.07 0.54
C GLN A 136 1.46 -8.93 -0.17
N ILE A 137 0.55 -9.26 -1.06
CA ILE A 137 -0.25 -8.27 -1.80
C ILE A 137 -1.71 -8.71 -1.82
N GLU A 138 -2.60 -7.81 -1.38
CA GLU A 138 -4.03 -8.00 -1.52
C GLU A 138 -4.46 -7.62 -2.95
N ILE A 139 -5.15 -8.55 -3.64
CA ILE A 139 -5.54 -8.33 -5.03
C ILE A 139 -7.00 -8.74 -5.22
N HIS A 140 -7.84 -7.78 -5.56
CA HIS A 140 -9.22 -8.04 -5.94
C HIS A 140 -9.33 -8.70 -7.32
N ASP A 141 -10.34 -9.54 -7.54
CA ASP A 141 -10.48 -10.40 -8.73
C ASP A 141 -10.41 -9.64 -10.05
N ASN A 142 -11.01 -8.46 -10.13
CA ASN A 142 -11.01 -7.63 -11.34
C ASN A 142 -9.62 -7.09 -11.75
N LEU A 143 -8.65 -7.09 -10.84
CA LEU A 143 -7.28 -6.63 -11.10
C LEU A 143 -6.27 -7.78 -11.20
N LYS A 144 -6.67 -8.99 -10.80
CA LYS A 144 -5.80 -10.16 -10.66
C LYS A 144 -4.96 -10.43 -11.91
N ALA A 145 -5.59 -10.56 -13.07
CA ALA A 145 -4.86 -10.84 -14.31
C ALA A 145 -3.80 -9.78 -14.63
N ARG A 146 -4.11 -8.50 -14.42
CA ARG A 146 -3.20 -7.38 -14.71
C ARG A 146 -2.01 -7.35 -13.75
N VAL A 147 -2.26 -7.54 -12.45
CA VAL A 147 -1.22 -7.53 -11.42
C VAL A 147 -0.31 -8.75 -11.55
N PHE A 148 -0.89 -9.95 -11.75
CA PHE A 148 -0.12 -11.18 -11.96
C PHE A 148 0.77 -11.11 -13.20
N ASN A 149 0.26 -10.60 -14.33
CA ASN A 149 1.06 -10.41 -15.54
C ASN A 149 2.21 -9.43 -15.32
N TYR A 150 1.98 -8.34 -14.57
CA TYR A 150 3.02 -7.40 -14.21
C TYR A 150 4.09 -8.05 -13.33
N LEU A 151 3.71 -8.75 -12.28
CA LEU A 151 4.63 -9.42 -11.35
C LEU A 151 5.46 -10.47 -12.07
N ARG A 152 4.85 -11.32 -12.90
CA ARG A 152 5.55 -12.35 -13.69
C ARG A 152 6.59 -11.72 -14.64
N ARG A 153 6.25 -10.62 -15.32
CA ARG A 153 7.20 -9.91 -16.21
C ARG A 153 8.36 -9.26 -15.46
N ASN A 154 8.22 -9.05 -14.16
CA ASN A 154 9.25 -8.52 -13.27
C ASN A 154 9.90 -9.60 -12.40
N ASN A 155 9.89 -10.87 -12.86
CA ASN A 155 10.53 -12.03 -12.24
C ASN A 155 9.99 -12.41 -10.85
N PHE A 156 8.75 -12.03 -10.55
CA PHE A 156 8.07 -12.53 -9.35
C PHE A 156 7.35 -13.85 -9.65
N TYR A 157 7.42 -14.78 -8.73
CA TYR A 157 6.65 -16.01 -8.75
C TYR A 157 5.79 -16.14 -7.49
N LEU A 158 4.61 -16.69 -7.67
CA LEU A 158 3.66 -16.97 -6.59
C LEU A 158 4.19 -18.09 -5.71
N ILE A 159 4.18 -17.90 -4.40
CA ILE A 159 4.58 -18.92 -3.41
C ILE A 159 3.41 -19.43 -2.58
N ASN A 160 2.38 -18.61 -2.37
CA ASN A 160 1.17 -18.99 -1.62
C ASN A 160 0.01 -18.02 -1.91
N SER A 161 -1.22 -18.41 -1.53
CA SER A 161 -2.39 -17.53 -1.51
C SER A 161 -3.36 -17.93 -0.40
N ILE A 162 -3.96 -16.93 0.27
CA ILE A 162 -4.96 -17.12 1.31
C ILE A 162 -6.05 -16.05 1.06
N GLY A 163 -7.22 -16.48 0.57
CA GLY A 163 -8.28 -15.54 0.16
C GLY A 163 -7.80 -14.62 -0.97
N GLN A 164 -7.86 -13.32 -0.74
CA GLN A 164 -7.39 -12.28 -1.66
C GLN A 164 -5.93 -11.86 -1.43
N ASP A 165 -5.27 -12.42 -0.41
CA ASP A 165 -3.85 -12.20 -0.13
C ASP A 165 -2.99 -13.19 -0.93
N TYR A 166 -2.11 -12.67 -1.76
CA TYR A 166 -1.18 -13.42 -2.59
C TYR A 166 0.25 -13.15 -2.14
N TYR A 167 1.05 -14.20 -2.07
CA TYR A 167 2.43 -14.15 -1.61
C TYR A 167 3.38 -14.42 -2.77
N PHE A 168 4.27 -13.48 -3.04
CA PHE A 168 5.23 -13.54 -4.14
C PHE A 168 6.66 -13.35 -3.65
N LYS A 169 7.61 -13.85 -4.42
CA LYS A 169 9.03 -13.50 -4.27
C LYS A 169 9.73 -13.40 -5.64
N ASN A 170 10.89 -12.72 -5.69
CA ASN A 170 11.68 -12.51 -6.91
C ASN A 170 13.10 -13.10 -6.85
N TYR A 171 13.36 -14.06 -5.96
CA TYR A 171 14.68 -14.70 -5.77
C TYR A 171 14.54 -16.16 -5.44
#